data_811658c7281c91406a2ba077ae08316b
#
_entry.id   811658c7281c91406a2ba077ae08316b
#
_cell.length_a   1.000
_cell.length_b   1.000
_cell.length_c   1.000
_cell.angle_alpha   90.00
_cell.angle_beta   90.00
_cell.angle_gamma   90.00
#
_symmetry.space_group_name_H-M   'P 1'
#
loop_
_entity.id
_entity.type
_entity.pdbx_description
1 polymer ?
#
loop_
_entity_poly.entity_id
_entity_poly.type
_entity_poly.pdbx_seq_one_letter_code
_entity_poly.pdbx_strand_id
1 'polypeptide(L)'
;MKTTLAFLLLGLAATPAAAQITGSTGYAPTRLKSQVTVSGDIVRIGDLIENAGVAANTPVFRAPDLGQTGAVPVRAVLDAVRPYGLIGVDARGLSEIAVTHASRTISADSIEQRIAAALIARFNLGKSENLKINFDREVPPIELALTSAAEPSLARIAYDKAAGRFDVTFELASSRTQWRYTGTAYETVEAAIATRALGRGDVVKQGDVVIERRPRSEFSAEQPARAGAVVGLAARGAVRAGQALRNADLMKPEVVKKNEMVLLHYQVPGIVLTMRGQALESGTEGDLVNVLNIQSKRTIQGIVTGPGRVTILSPSTARLAASETE
;
A
#
# COMPACT_ATOMS: atom_id res chain seq x y z
N MET A 1 -65.65 -60.55 34.87
CA MET A 1 -65.67 -62.00 35.02
C MET A 1 -64.27 -62.52 34.76
N LYS A 2 -63.78 -63.16 35.82
CA LYS A 2 -62.78 -64.27 35.86
C LYS A 2 -61.52 -64.15 35.00
N THR A 3 -60.44 -63.75 35.61
CA THR A 3 -59.40 -64.62 36.21
C THR A 3 -58.65 -65.49 35.24
N THR A 4 -57.38 -65.33 35.09
CA THR A 4 -56.39 -66.28 35.66
C THR A 4 -54.95 -65.79 35.56
N LEU A 5 -54.33 -65.85 36.70
CA LEU A 5 -52.92 -65.60 36.99
C LEU A 5 -52.06 -66.82 36.51
N ALA A 6 -51.00 -66.65 35.76
CA ALA A 6 -50.02 -67.67 35.53
C ALA A 6 -48.65 -67.14 35.87
N PHE A 7 -48.14 -67.61 36.99
CA PHE A 7 -46.72 -67.45 37.43
C PHE A 7 -45.83 -68.31 36.56
N LEU A 8 -44.78 -67.66 35.90
CA LEU A 8 -43.74 -68.39 35.29
C LEU A 8 -42.42 -68.01 36.02
N LEU A 9 -41.95 -68.93 36.80
CA LEU A 9 -40.59 -68.88 37.43
C LEU A 9 -39.54 -69.03 36.33
N LEU A 10 -38.69 -68.02 36.09
CA LEU A 10 -37.55 -68.08 35.23
C LEU A 10 -36.27 -68.03 36.10
N GLY A 11 -35.57 -69.18 36.13
CA GLY A 11 -34.35 -69.31 36.90
C GLY A 11 -33.23 -68.45 36.36
N LEU A 12 -32.61 -67.67 37.25
CA LEU A 12 -31.51 -66.80 37.00
C LEU A 12 -30.19 -67.65 37.06
N ALA A 13 -29.64 -68.05 35.92
CA ALA A 13 -28.30 -68.61 35.84
C ALA A 13 -27.26 -67.48 35.86
N ALA A 14 -26.60 -67.32 36.97
CA ALA A 14 -25.45 -66.39 37.13
C ALA A 14 -24.22 -67.01 36.45
N THR A 15 -23.83 -66.50 35.30
CA THR A 15 -22.52 -66.76 34.70
C THR A 15 -21.48 -65.85 35.33
N PRO A 16 -20.35 -66.33 35.81
CA PRO A 16 -19.25 -65.44 36.28
C PRO A 16 -18.64 -64.75 35.05
N ALA A 17 -18.79 -63.46 34.98
CA ALA A 17 -18.04 -62.59 34.04
C ALA A 17 -16.56 -62.60 34.48
N ALA A 18 -15.73 -63.37 33.79
CA ALA A 18 -14.29 -63.24 33.88
C ALA A 18 -13.92 -61.88 33.33
N ALA A 19 -13.62 -60.90 34.20
CA ALA A 19 -13.04 -59.64 33.84
C ALA A 19 -11.62 -59.89 33.29
N GLN A 20 -11.51 -59.89 31.96
CA GLN A 20 -10.21 -59.84 31.30
C GLN A 20 -9.63 -58.47 31.54
N ILE A 21 -8.70 -58.36 32.49
CA ILE A 21 -7.80 -57.23 32.66
C ILE A 21 -6.84 -57.28 31.52
N THR A 22 -7.18 -56.74 30.34
CA THR A 22 -6.24 -56.40 29.30
C THR A 22 -5.54 -55.09 29.66
N GLY A 23 -4.73 -55.17 30.71
CA GLY A 23 -3.74 -54.15 31.00
C GLY A 23 -2.57 -54.29 30.03
N SER A 24 -2.75 -53.89 28.76
CA SER A 24 -1.58 -53.62 27.92
C SER A 24 -1.00 -52.29 28.35
N THR A 25 -0.11 -52.31 29.36
CA THR A 25 0.90 -51.30 29.55
C THR A 25 1.87 -51.40 28.35
N GLY A 26 1.34 -51.17 27.17
CA GLY A 26 2.16 -51.03 25.98
C GLY A 26 2.95 -49.74 26.11
N TYR A 27 4.18 -49.81 26.55
CA TYR A 27 5.14 -48.73 26.38
C TYR A 27 5.17 -48.43 24.89
N ALA A 28 4.61 -47.31 24.50
CA ALA A 28 4.69 -46.86 23.12
C ALA A 28 6.18 -46.74 22.75
N PRO A 29 6.61 -47.32 21.62
CA PRO A 29 8.04 -47.35 21.28
C PRO A 29 8.57 -45.93 21.12
N THR A 30 9.79 -45.71 21.62
CA THR A 30 10.51 -44.46 21.42
C THR A 30 10.93 -44.34 19.95
N ARG A 31 10.55 -43.26 19.27
CA ARG A 31 10.79 -43.06 17.84
C ARG A 31 11.36 -41.68 17.56
N LEU A 32 12.26 -41.59 16.59
CA LEU A 32 12.74 -40.33 16.07
C LEU A 32 11.68 -39.65 15.20
N LYS A 33 11.56 -38.34 15.35
CA LYS A 33 10.78 -37.49 14.43
C LYS A 33 11.66 -37.09 13.26
N SER A 34 11.12 -37.07 12.06
CA SER A 34 11.85 -36.66 10.84
C SER A 34 12.00 -35.12 10.73
N GLN A 35 11.01 -34.40 11.24
CA GLN A 35 10.98 -32.93 11.24
C GLN A 35 10.51 -32.45 12.60
N VAL A 36 11.15 -31.37 13.08
CA VAL A 36 10.90 -30.80 14.39
C VAL A 36 10.92 -29.29 14.28
N THR A 37 9.94 -28.64 14.88
CA THR A 37 9.91 -27.19 15.03
C THR A 37 10.05 -26.85 16.51
N VAL A 38 11.07 -26.07 16.86
CA VAL A 38 11.35 -25.63 18.22
C VAL A 38 11.12 -24.11 18.30
N SER A 39 10.61 -23.66 19.46
CA SER A 39 10.33 -22.23 19.69
C SER A 39 11.40 -21.56 20.55
N GLY A 40 12.35 -22.31 21.08
CA GLY A 40 13.41 -21.81 21.95
C GLY A 40 14.81 -22.13 21.41
N ASP A 41 15.81 -21.49 21.98
CA ASP A 41 17.22 -21.59 21.56
C ASP A 41 17.83 -22.98 21.80
N ILE A 42 17.12 -23.85 22.52
CA ILE A 42 17.60 -25.18 22.94
C ILE A 42 16.63 -26.25 22.48
N VAL A 43 17.16 -27.25 21.80
CA VAL A 43 16.46 -28.48 21.40
C VAL A 43 16.55 -29.48 22.54
N ARG A 44 15.39 -29.99 22.95
CA ARG A 44 15.25 -30.99 24.03
C ARG A 44 15.03 -32.37 23.44
N ILE A 45 15.26 -33.39 24.25
CA ILE A 45 15.07 -34.80 23.81
C ILE A 45 13.63 -35.04 23.32
N GLY A 46 12.62 -34.51 24.03
CA GLY A 46 11.20 -34.69 23.64
C GLY A 46 10.81 -33.96 22.37
N ASP A 47 11.60 -32.98 21.91
CA ASP A 47 11.41 -32.35 20.61
C ASP A 47 11.76 -33.37 19.49
N LEU A 48 12.85 -34.14 19.67
CA LEU A 48 13.41 -35.06 18.66
C LEU A 48 12.81 -36.46 18.72
N ILE A 49 12.40 -36.92 19.93
CA ILE A 49 11.98 -38.30 20.20
C ILE A 49 10.56 -38.31 20.77
N GLU A 50 9.71 -39.12 20.15
CA GLU A 50 8.39 -39.46 20.67
C GLU A 50 8.53 -40.42 21.87
N ASN A 51 7.74 -40.23 22.90
CA ASN A 51 7.70 -41.04 24.12
C ASN A 51 9.01 -41.05 24.91
N ALA A 52 9.74 -39.94 24.95
CA ALA A 52 10.99 -39.79 25.66
C ALA A 52 10.87 -39.85 27.21
N GLY A 53 9.68 -39.95 27.75
CA GLY A 53 9.39 -40.11 29.17
C GLY A 53 10.00 -38.97 30.02
N VAL A 54 10.67 -39.37 31.12
CA VAL A 54 11.29 -38.41 32.07
C VAL A 54 12.43 -37.59 31.46
N ALA A 55 13.07 -38.10 30.38
CA ALA A 55 14.17 -37.43 29.72
C ALA A 55 13.70 -36.36 28.72
N ALA A 56 12.40 -36.23 28.46
CA ALA A 56 11.86 -35.31 27.44
C ALA A 56 12.34 -33.86 27.58
N ASN A 57 12.47 -33.35 28.80
CA ASN A 57 12.86 -31.94 29.05
C ASN A 57 14.37 -31.70 29.06
N THR A 58 15.18 -32.75 28.85
CA THR A 58 16.64 -32.64 28.88
C THR A 58 17.16 -31.93 27.63
N PRO A 59 17.97 -30.87 27.78
CA PRO A 59 18.58 -30.15 26.67
C PRO A 59 19.69 -30.98 26.02
N VAL A 60 19.73 -31.03 24.70
CA VAL A 60 20.73 -31.82 23.95
C VAL A 60 21.48 -31.06 22.86
N PHE A 61 20.80 -30.12 22.19
CA PHE A 61 21.41 -29.34 21.12
C PHE A 61 20.98 -27.87 21.21
N ARG A 62 21.77 -27.01 20.58
CA ARG A 62 21.36 -25.63 20.30
C ARG A 62 20.47 -25.63 19.04
N ALA A 63 19.41 -24.85 19.05
CA ALA A 63 18.58 -24.63 17.87
C ALA A 63 19.38 -23.90 16.78
N PRO A 64 19.03 -24.07 15.49
CA PRO A 64 19.54 -23.23 14.42
C PRO A 64 19.21 -21.76 14.66
N ASP A 65 19.69 -20.86 13.81
CA ASP A 65 19.30 -19.46 13.86
C ASP A 65 17.78 -19.31 13.59
N LEU A 66 17.19 -18.25 14.11
CA LEU A 66 15.76 -17.96 14.00
C LEU A 66 15.32 -18.01 12.53
N GLY A 67 14.23 -18.72 12.25
CA GLY A 67 13.68 -18.91 10.90
C GLY A 67 14.45 -19.91 10.04
N GLN A 68 15.56 -20.48 10.53
CA GLN A 68 16.39 -21.42 9.77
C GLN A 68 16.06 -22.87 10.13
N THR A 69 16.30 -23.76 9.15
CA THR A 69 16.24 -25.20 9.33
C THR A 69 17.64 -25.77 9.25
N GLY A 70 18.07 -26.44 10.32
CA GLY A 70 19.33 -27.18 10.39
C GLY A 70 19.09 -28.67 10.32
N ALA A 71 20.04 -29.41 9.78
CA ALA A 71 20.04 -30.89 9.77
C ALA A 71 20.86 -31.41 10.95
N VAL A 72 20.26 -32.27 11.78
CA VAL A 72 20.96 -32.96 12.87
C VAL A 72 21.11 -34.42 12.52
N PRO A 73 22.35 -34.95 12.38
CA PRO A 73 22.58 -36.34 12.07
C PRO A 73 21.95 -37.23 13.14
N VAL A 74 21.22 -38.28 12.73
CA VAL A 74 20.58 -39.24 13.62
C VAL A 74 21.59 -39.86 14.60
N ARG A 75 22.81 -40.17 14.14
CA ARG A 75 23.88 -40.70 14.99
C ARG A 75 24.19 -39.78 16.16
N ALA A 76 24.30 -38.47 15.91
CA ALA A 76 24.56 -37.49 16.96
C ALA A 76 23.42 -37.44 17.99
N VAL A 77 22.16 -37.58 17.53
CA VAL A 77 20.99 -37.65 18.42
C VAL A 77 21.05 -38.90 19.29
N LEU A 78 21.28 -40.08 18.69
CA LEU A 78 21.35 -41.35 19.42
C LEU A 78 22.49 -41.37 20.44
N ASP A 79 23.65 -40.80 20.09
CA ASP A 79 24.78 -40.68 21.03
C ASP A 79 24.47 -39.73 22.18
N ALA A 80 23.79 -38.61 21.92
CA ALA A 80 23.40 -37.60 22.91
C ALA A 80 22.35 -38.12 23.90
N VAL A 81 21.46 -39.02 23.50
CA VAL A 81 20.37 -39.51 24.38
C VAL A 81 20.71 -40.78 25.16
N ARG A 82 21.79 -41.49 24.77
CA ARG A 82 22.24 -42.70 25.43
C ARG A 82 22.49 -42.56 26.94
N PRO A 83 23.13 -41.45 27.46
CA PRO A 83 23.35 -41.26 28.89
C PRO A 83 22.07 -41.17 29.72
N TYR A 84 20.94 -40.84 29.07
CA TYR A 84 19.65 -40.68 29.72
C TYR A 84 18.76 -41.91 29.66
N GLY A 85 19.36 -43.08 29.35
CA GLY A 85 18.67 -44.37 29.35
C GLY A 85 17.77 -44.66 28.16
N LEU A 86 17.80 -43.82 27.11
CA LEU A 86 17.07 -44.03 25.88
C LEU A 86 17.87 -44.96 24.95
N ILE A 87 17.64 -46.27 25.12
CA ILE A 87 18.30 -47.32 24.34
C ILE A 87 17.27 -47.95 23.39
N GLY A 88 17.68 -48.23 22.15
CA GLY A 88 16.79 -48.85 21.16
C GLY A 88 15.75 -47.92 20.54
N VAL A 89 16.07 -46.66 20.46
CA VAL A 89 15.21 -45.68 19.76
C VAL A 89 15.10 -46.04 18.28
N ASP A 90 13.88 -46.20 17.79
CA ASP A 90 13.59 -46.47 16.40
C ASP A 90 13.93 -45.26 15.51
N ALA A 91 14.99 -45.36 14.74
CA ALA A 91 15.47 -44.31 13.84
C ALA A 91 14.67 -44.24 12.53
N ARG A 92 13.75 -45.17 12.26
CA ARG A 92 12.89 -45.20 11.05
C ARG A 92 13.68 -45.12 9.74
N GLY A 93 14.93 -45.52 9.71
CA GLY A 93 15.81 -45.43 8.53
C GLY A 93 16.24 -44.00 8.20
N LEU A 94 16.03 -43.05 9.10
CA LEU A 94 16.46 -41.66 8.90
C LEU A 94 17.96 -41.50 9.02
N SER A 95 18.56 -40.67 8.17
CA SER A 95 19.97 -40.27 8.26
C SER A 95 20.14 -39.01 9.10
N GLU A 96 19.15 -38.10 9.02
CA GLU A 96 19.15 -36.82 9.71
C GLU A 96 17.72 -36.38 10.10
N ILE A 97 17.63 -35.45 11.03
CA ILE A 97 16.41 -34.81 11.46
C ILE A 97 16.48 -33.35 11.06
N ALA A 98 15.45 -32.85 10.37
CA ALA A 98 15.31 -31.43 10.08
C ALA A 98 14.76 -30.70 11.31
N VAL A 99 15.54 -29.78 11.89
CA VAL A 99 15.15 -28.95 13.05
C VAL A 99 14.98 -27.54 12.57
N THR A 100 13.77 -27.03 12.68
CA THR A 100 13.42 -25.64 12.33
C THR A 100 13.26 -24.82 13.60
N HIS A 101 13.95 -23.68 13.68
CA HIS A 101 13.74 -22.72 14.76
C HIS A 101 12.61 -21.76 14.34
N ALA A 102 11.47 -21.90 14.98
CA ALA A 102 10.31 -21.09 14.66
C ALA A 102 10.54 -19.60 14.97
N SER A 103 10.18 -18.76 14.04
CA SER A 103 10.32 -17.31 14.16
C SER A 103 9.06 -16.58 13.72
N ARG A 104 8.96 -15.32 14.10
CA ARG A 104 8.03 -14.36 13.58
C ARG A 104 8.81 -13.34 12.73
N THR A 105 8.44 -13.23 11.48
CA THR A 105 9.10 -12.36 10.53
C THR A 105 8.46 -10.97 10.52
N ILE A 106 9.27 -9.93 10.66
CA ILE A 106 8.88 -8.55 10.34
C ILE A 106 9.39 -8.26 8.94
N SER A 107 8.47 -8.05 8.01
CA SER A 107 8.81 -7.79 6.61
C SER A 107 9.46 -6.42 6.41
N ALA A 108 10.18 -6.25 5.30
CA ALA A 108 10.76 -4.98 4.88
C ALA A 108 9.69 -3.87 4.77
N ASP A 109 8.50 -4.19 4.25
CA ASP A 109 7.38 -3.24 4.15
C ASP A 109 6.92 -2.75 5.54
N SER A 110 6.88 -3.65 6.53
CA SER A 110 6.52 -3.27 7.90
C SER A 110 7.59 -2.36 8.53
N ILE A 111 8.86 -2.58 8.21
CA ILE A 111 9.96 -1.71 8.66
C ILE A 111 9.84 -0.34 7.99
N GLU A 112 9.60 -0.30 6.68
CA GLU A 112 9.38 0.95 5.94
C GLU A 112 8.22 1.77 6.52
N GLN A 113 7.07 1.12 6.78
CA GLN A 113 5.91 1.76 7.40
C GLN A 113 6.22 2.34 8.78
N ARG A 114 6.97 1.62 9.62
CA ARG A 114 7.39 2.10 10.94
C ARG A 114 8.33 3.30 10.85
N ILE A 115 9.28 3.28 9.89
CA ILE A 115 10.18 4.40 9.62
C ILE A 115 9.39 5.60 9.12
N ALA A 116 8.47 5.41 8.16
CA ALA A 116 7.59 6.46 7.64
C ALA A 116 6.79 7.11 8.76
N ALA A 117 6.13 6.32 9.60
CA ALA A 117 5.37 6.81 10.75
C ALA A 117 6.24 7.63 11.73
N ALA A 118 7.45 7.14 12.04
CA ALA A 118 8.36 7.82 12.94
C ALA A 118 8.87 9.16 12.35
N LEU A 119 9.20 9.20 11.05
CA LEU A 119 9.63 10.40 10.35
C LEU A 119 8.52 11.45 10.29
N ILE A 120 7.30 11.03 9.98
CA ILE A 120 6.12 11.91 9.95
C ILE A 120 5.86 12.50 11.33
N ALA A 121 5.80 11.65 12.36
CA ALA A 121 5.48 12.09 13.72
C ALA A 121 6.52 13.06 14.28
N ARG A 122 7.81 12.86 13.96
CA ARG A 122 8.89 13.65 14.56
C ARG A 122 9.32 14.88 13.75
N PHE A 123 9.19 14.82 12.42
CA PHE A 123 9.67 15.87 11.51
C PHE A 123 8.58 16.51 10.67
N ASN A 124 7.32 16.10 10.86
CA ASN A 124 6.15 16.64 10.17
C ASN A 124 6.26 16.55 8.64
N LEU A 125 6.60 15.38 8.13
CA LEU A 125 6.82 15.11 6.70
C LEU A 125 5.51 14.76 5.95
N GLY A 126 4.44 15.48 6.19
CA GLY A 126 3.19 15.30 5.48
C GLY A 126 2.47 13.98 5.84
N LYS A 127 1.86 13.35 4.83
CA LYS A 127 1.12 12.07 5.00
C LYS A 127 1.93 10.89 4.51
N SER A 128 1.73 9.73 5.11
CA SER A 128 2.40 8.47 4.73
C SER A 128 2.25 8.12 3.25
N GLU A 129 1.06 8.36 2.69
CA GLU A 129 0.76 8.11 1.27
C GLU A 129 1.65 8.93 0.32
N ASN A 130 2.13 10.06 0.79
CA ASN A 130 2.93 11.01 0.02
C ASN A 130 4.42 10.93 0.34
N LEU A 131 4.83 10.12 1.32
CA LEU A 131 6.23 9.96 1.68
C LEU A 131 6.85 8.83 0.86
N LYS A 132 7.90 9.14 0.11
CA LYS A 132 8.73 8.15 -0.60
C LYS A 132 9.98 7.91 0.21
N ILE A 133 10.22 6.64 0.54
CA ILE A 133 11.43 6.19 1.22
C ILE A 133 12.26 5.37 0.24
N ASN A 134 13.55 5.66 0.17
CA ASN A 134 14.52 4.85 -0.55
C ASN A 134 15.64 4.49 0.42
N PHE A 135 15.88 3.21 0.64
CA PHE A 135 16.97 2.72 1.48
C PHE A 135 18.27 2.70 0.71
N ASP A 136 19.39 2.98 1.41
CA ASP A 136 20.73 2.89 0.83
C ASP A 136 21.16 1.45 0.55
N ARG A 137 20.53 0.49 1.26
CA ARG A 137 20.79 -0.96 1.12
C ARG A 137 19.46 -1.70 1.17
N GLU A 138 19.46 -2.92 0.64
CA GLU A 138 18.33 -3.84 0.79
C GLU A 138 18.02 -4.05 2.29
N VAL A 139 16.74 -4.02 2.62
CA VAL A 139 16.23 -4.21 3.98
C VAL A 139 15.89 -5.69 4.16
N PRO A 140 16.73 -6.47 4.86
CA PRO A 140 16.40 -7.85 5.16
C PRO A 140 15.23 -7.91 6.15
N PRO A 141 14.39 -8.96 6.10
CA PRO A 141 13.38 -9.18 7.12
C PRO A 141 14.04 -9.43 8.48
N ILE A 142 13.37 -9.02 9.55
CA ILE A 142 13.82 -9.28 10.92
C ILE A 142 13.12 -10.53 11.44
N GLU A 143 13.90 -11.52 11.83
CA GLU A 143 13.38 -12.73 12.47
C GLU A 143 13.40 -12.56 14.00
N LEU A 144 12.26 -12.76 14.65
CA LEU A 144 12.08 -12.67 16.09
C LEU A 144 11.60 -14.01 16.63
N ALA A 145 12.05 -14.36 17.86
CA ALA A 145 11.57 -15.55 18.53
C ALA A 145 10.05 -15.47 18.75
N LEU A 146 9.32 -16.56 18.50
CA LEU A 146 7.88 -16.67 18.74
C LEU A 146 7.52 -16.43 20.21
N THR A 147 8.42 -16.78 21.12
CA THR A 147 8.27 -16.59 22.58
C THR A 147 8.45 -15.13 23.01
N SER A 148 9.01 -14.29 22.14
CA SER A 148 9.21 -12.87 22.43
C SER A 148 7.98 -12.06 22.01
N ALA A 149 7.25 -11.53 22.97
CA ALA A 149 6.22 -10.53 22.74
C ALA A 149 6.79 -9.13 22.44
N ALA A 150 8.11 -8.97 22.52
CA ALA A 150 8.77 -7.69 22.34
C ALA A 150 8.77 -7.29 20.85
N GLU A 151 8.35 -6.05 20.60
CA GLU A 151 8.43 -5.40 19.29
C GLU A 151 9.69 -4.53 19.23
N PRO A 152 10.34 -4.41 18.04
CA PRO A 152 11.42 -3.47 17.87
C PRO A 152 10.93 -2.04 18.16
N SER A 153 11.57 -1.37 19.08
CA SER A 153 11.29 0.01 19.45
C SER A 153 12.30 0.96 18.82
N LEU A 154 11.86 2.20 18.59
CA LEU A 154 12.72 3.24 18.03
C LEU A 154 13.73 3.73 19.07
N ALA A 155 15.01 3.39 18.87
CA ALA A 155 16.10 3.84 19.76
C ALA A 155 16.64 5.20 19.36
N ARG A 156 16.80 5.43 18.06
CA ARG A 156 17.34 6.69 17.51
C ARG A 156 16.69 7.02 16.19
N ILE A 157 16.46 8.32 15.96
CA ILE A 157 16.03 8.85 14.66
C ILE A 157 16.72 10.19 14.41
N ALA A 158 17.30 10.34 13.25
CA ALA A 158 17.84 11.60 12.73
C ALA A 158 17.34 11.79 11.30
N TYR A 159 17.05 13.03 10.94
CA TYR A 159 16.62 13.39 9.60
C TYR A 159 17.19 14.75 9.22
N ASP A 160 17.91 14.78 8.11
CA ASP A 160 18.39 16.02 7.48
C ASP A 160 17.39 16.46 6.42
N LYS A 161 16.63 17.50 6.72
CA LYS A 161 15.60 18.03 5.83
C LYS A 161 16.15 18.60 4.52
N ALA A 162 17.40 19.12 4.52
CA ALA A 162 18.01 19.71 3.34
C ALA A 162 18.44 18.65 2.33
N ALA A 163 19.05 17.57 2.83
CA ALA A 163 19.49 16.43 2.02
C ALA A 163 18.41 15.36 1.85
N GLY A 164 17.31 15.43 2.61
CA GLY A 164 16.29 14.39 2.65
C GLY A 164 16.77 13.07 3.25
N ARG A 165 17.92 13.07 3.98
CA ARG A 165 18.53 11.83 4.50
C ARG A 165 18.04 11.49 5.89
N PHE A 166 17.76 10.20 6.11
CA PHE A 166 17.42 9.69 7.43
C PHE A 166 18.43 8.65 7.92
N ASP A 167 18.52 8.53 9.25
CA ASP A 167 19.26 7.52 10.00
C ASP A 167 18.40 7.08 11.17
N VAL A 168 17.92 5.86 11.12
CA VAL A 168 17.00 5.29 12.09
C VAL A 168 17.57 4.01 12.65
N THR A 169 17.53 3.88 13.97
CA THR A 169 17.94 2.67 14.69
C THR A 169 16.77 2.14 15.52
N PHE A 170 16.44 0.89 15.29
CA PHE A 170 15.53 0.12 16.15
C PHE A 170 16.33 -0.77 17.08
N GLU A 171 15.78 -1.03 18.26
CA GLU A 171 16.31 -1.98 19.23
C GLU A 171 15.21 -2.88 19.77
N LEU A 172 15.59 -4.09 20.17
CA LEU A 172 14.69 -5.00 20.86
C LEU A 172 14.94 -4.91 22.35
N ALA A 173 13.93 -4.57 23.14
CA ALA A 173 14.04 -4.38 24.60
C ALA A 173 14.58 -5.61 25.34
N SER A 174 14.37 -6.82 24.80
CA SER A 174 14.81 -8.09 25.38
C SER A 174 16.23 -8.49 25.00
N SER A 175 16.84 -7.84 24.03
CA SER A 175 18.19 -8.14 23.54
C SER A 175 18.93 -6.86 23.20
N ARG A 176 20.28 -6.92 23.15
CA ARG A 176 21.10 -5.78 22.70
C ARG A 176 21.16 -5.68 21.17
N THR A 177 20.28 -6.35 20.46
CA THR A 177 20.25 -6.36 19.00
C THR A 177 19.69 -5.04 18.50
N GLN A 178 20.45 -4.41 17.60
CA GLN A 178 20.06 -3.14 16.97
C GLN A 178 20.06 -3.29 15.46
N TRP A 179 19.08 -2.68 14.82
CA TRP A 179 18.97 -2.60 13.37
C TRP A 179 19.00 -1.14 12.93
N ARG A 180 20.00 -0.77 12.16
CA ARG A 180 20.18 0.58 11.66
C ARG A 180 19.82 0.65 10.19
N TYR A 181 18.94 1.58 9.85
CA TYR A 181 18.48 1.85 8.50
C TYR A 181 18.81 3.27 8.11
N THR A 182 19.44 3.42 6.94
CA THR A 182 19.79 4.72 6.35
C THR A 182 19.22 4.81 4.95
N GLY A 183 18.95 6.04 4.52
CA GLY A 183 18.39 6.27 3.19
C GLY A 183 17.93 7.69 3.00
N THR A 184 17.08 7.88 2.00
CA THR A 184 16.44 9.15 1.72
C THR A 184 14.94 9.05 1.87
N ALA A 185 14.32 10.09 2.44
CA ALA A 185 12.88 10.23 2.55
C ALA A 185 12.48 11.62 2.09
N TYR A 186 11.51 11.71 1.20
CA TYR A 186 11.01 12.98 0.69
C TYR A 186 9.51 12.91 0.40
N GLU A 187 8.88 14.05 0.59
CA GLU A 187 7.46 14.21 0.28
C GLU A 187 7.25 14.26 -1.24
N THR A 188 6.28 13.50 -1.74
CA THR A 188 5.89 13.49 -3.15
C THR A 188 4.52 14.14 -3.32
N VAL A 189 4.30 14.71 -4.49
CA VAL A 189 3.01 15.24 -4.94
C VAL A 189 2.65 14.64 -6.28
N GLU A 190 1.37 14.47 -6.52
CA GLU A 190 0.88 14.08 -7.84
C GLU A 190 0.97 15.27 -8.78
N ALA A 191 1.61 15.06 -9.93
CA ALA A 191 1.79 16.06 -10.97
C ALA A 191 1.36 15.52 -12.32
N ALA A 192 0.70 16.34 -13.12
CA ALA A 192 0.44 16.07 -14.52
C ALA A 192 1.72 16.33 -15.33
N ILE A 193 2.26 15.32 -15.96
CA ILE A 193 3.47 15.37 -16.77
C ILE A 193 3.07 15.36 -18.25
N ALA A 194 3.59 16.30 -19.03
CA ALA A 194 3.35 16.33 -20.47
C ALA A 194 4.04 15.16 -21.17
N THR A 195 3.30 14.35 -21.92
CA THR A 195 3.84 13.20 -22.69
C THR A 195 4.52 13.64 -23.98
N ARG A 196 4.13 14.81 -24.52
CA ARG A 196 4.71 15.46 -25.71
C ARG A 196 4.95 16.94 -25.48
N ALA A 197 5.69 17.55 -26.35
CA ALA A 197 5.84 19.01 -26.35
C ALA A 197 4.49 19.68 -26.70
N LEU A 198 4.15 20.75 -25.96
CA LEU A 198 2.98 21.58 -26.21
C LEU A 198 3.43 22.99 -26.60
N GLY A 199 2.90 23.51 -27.68
CA GLY A 199 3.09 24.90 -28.07
C GLY A 199 2.13 25.84 -27.34
N ARG A 200 2.38 27.14 -27.40
CA ARG A 200 1.44 28.16 -26.89
C ARG A 200 0.08 28.03 -27.58
N GLY A 201 -0.98 27.93 -26.80
CA GLY A 201 -2.34 27.82 -27.29
C GLY A 201 -2.78 26.37 -27.58
N ASP A 202 -1.87 25.38 -27.49
CA ASP A 202 -2.25 23.97 -27.66
C ASP A 202 -3.17 23.56 -26.51
N VAL A 203 -4.32 23.00 -26.87
CA VAL A 203 -5.25 22.45 -25.86
C VAL A 203 -4.77 21.08 -25.40
N VAL A 204 -4.64 20.93 -24.11
CA VAL A 204 -4.21 19.70 -23.46
C VAL A 204 -5.33 18.64 -23.57
N LYS A 205 -5.03 17.52 -24.21
CA LYS A 205 -5.91 16.36 -24.34
C LYS A 205 -5.55 15.30 -23.28
N GLN A 206 -6.46 14.37 -23.05
CA GLN A 206 -6.25 13.29 -22.06
C GLN A 206 -5.00 12.44 -22.36
N GLY A 207 -4.64 12.21 -23.62
CA GLY A 207 -3.43 11.48 -24.02
C GLY A 207 -2.13 12.30 -23.95
N ASP A 208 -2.22 13.61 -23.77
CA ASP A 208 -1.06 14.52 -23.69
C ASP A 208 -0.46 14.62 -22.31
N VAL A 209 -1.08 13.97 -21.30
CA VAL A 209 -0.65 14.02 -19.91
C VAL A 209 -0.69 12.63 -19.27
N VAL A 210 0.29 12.37 -18.41
CA VAL A 210 0.33 11.24 -17.49
C VAL A 210 0.50 11.75 -16.07
N ILE A 211 -0.05 11.03 -15.10
CA ILE A 211 0.06 11.38 -13.69
C ILE A 211 1.24 10.63 -13.11
N GLU A 212 2.19 11.37 -12.57
CA GLU A 212 3.34 10.81 -11.87
C GLU A 212 3.50 11.45 -10.50
N ARG A 213 4.04 10.66 -9.56
CA ARG A 213 4.47 11.18 -8.25
C ARG A 213 5.88 11.75 -8.38
N ARG A 214 6.02 13.03 -8.13
CA ARG A 214 7.29 13.76 -8.19
C ARG A 214 7.65 14.33 -6.81
N PRO A 215 8.95 14.49 -6.50
CA PRO A 215 9.38 15.16 -5.28
C PRO A 215 8.76 16.55 -5.17
N ARG A 216 8.19 16.85 -4.01
CA ARG A 216 7.60 18.19 -3.76
C ARG A 216 8.62 19.33 -3.92
N SER A 217 9.89 19.05 -3.68
CA SER A 217 10.97 20.00 -3.85
C SER A 217 11.15 20.49 -5.29
N GLU A 218 10.67 19.74 -6.29
CA GLU A 218 10.69 20.18 -7.71
C GLU A 218 9.71 21.33 -7.98
N PHE A 219 8.74 21.53 -7.09
CA PHE A 219 7.64 22.51 -7.25
C PHE A 219 7.76 23.66 -6.26
N SER A 220 8.90 24.23 -6.05
CA SER A 220 9.20 25.34 -5.10
C SER A 220 7.98 26.01 -4.44
N ALA A 221 7.43 27.10 -4.94
CA ALA A 221 6.25 27.79 -4.36
C ALA A 221 4.93 27.49 -5.06
N GLU A 222 4.96 26.91 -6.24
CA GLU A 222 3.76 26.63 -7.05
C GLU A 222 3.34 25.17 -6.93
N GLN A 223 2.05 24.92 -6.71
CA GLN A 223 1.53 23.57 -6.73
C GLN A 223 1.45 23.06 -8.19
N PRO A 224 1.83 21.80 -8.46
CA PRO A 224 1.60 21.20 -9.76
C PRO A 224 0.09 21.18 -10.08
N ALA A 225 -0.23 21.29 -11.34
CA ALA A 225 -1.61 21.18 -11.78
C ALA A 225 -2.13 19.76 -11.50
N ARG A 226 -3.35 19.67 -10.95
CA ARG A 226 -4.00 18.38 -10.73
C ARG A 226 -4.46 17.78 -12.04
N ALA A 227 -4.29 16.50 -12.21
CA ALA A 227 -4.58 15.78 -13.44
C ALA A 227 -5.97 16.03 -14.04
N GLY A 228 -7.01 16.00 -13.22
CA GLY A 228 -8.39 16.27 -13.66
C GLY A 228 -8.66 17.73 -14.06
N ALA A 229 -7.77 18.66 -13.68
CA ALA A 229 -7.95 20.08 -13.94
C ALA A 229 -7.17 20.59 -15.15
N VAL A 230 -6.31 19.77 -15.78
CA VAL A 230 -5.45 20.21 -16.89
C VAL A 230 -6.05 19.92 -18.27
N VAL A 231 -6.84 18.86 -18.39
CA VAL A 231 -7.47 18.48 -19.65
C VAL A 231 -8.51 19.52 -20.05
N GLY A 232 -8.42 20.01 -21.27
CA GLY A 232 -9.28 21.06 -21.79
C GLY A 232 -8.74 22.48 -21.60
N LEU A 233 -7.68 22.67 -20.82
CA LEU A 233 -6.94 23.94 -20.73
C LEU A 233 -5.93 24.03 -21.88
N ALA A 234 -5.49 25.23 -22.21
CA ALA A 234 -4.48 25.51 -23.21
C ALA A 234 -3.15 25.88 -22.56
N ALA A 235 -2.05 25.49 -23.19
CA ALA A 235 -0.72 25.89 -22.75
C ALA A 235 -0.51 27.40 -22.97
N ARG A 236 -0.11 28.12 -21.93
CA ARG A 236 0.21 29.57 -21.99
C ARG A 236 1.52 29.82 -22.70
N GLY A 237 2.44 28.89 -22.65
CA GLY A 237 3.75 28.94 -23.30
C GLY A 237 4.18 27.56 -23.81
N ALA A 238 5.40 27.46 -24.27
CA ALA A 238 5.96 26.19 -24.71
C ALA A 238 6.25 25.30 -23.49
N VAL A 239 5.76 24.05 -23.51
CA VAL A 239 6.01 23.01 -22.49
C VAL A 239 6.75 21.87 -23.17
N ARG A 240 7.78 21.34 -22.52
CA ARG A 240 8.57 20.21 -23.04
C ARG A 240 7.94 18.87 -22.65
N ALA A 241 8.18 17.85 -23.47
CA ALA A 241 7.87 16.48 -23.07
C ALA A 241 8.62 16.11 -21.78
N GLY A 242 7.95 15.41 -20.84
CA GLY A 242 8.48 15.07 -19.52
C GLY A 242 8.42 16.19 -18.50
N GLN A 243 7.98 17.39 -18.87
CA GLN A 243 7.85 18.52 -17.95
C GLN A 243 6.52 18.42 -17.17
N ALA A 244 6.61 18.68 -15.86
CA ALA A 244 5.41 18.80 -15.02
C ALA A 244 4.68 20.11 -15.33
N LEU A 245 3.37 20.01 -15.55
CA LEU A 245 2.49 21.14 -15.77
C LEU A 245 2.19 21.85 -14.45
N ARG A 246 2.31 23.18 -14.45
CA ARG A 246 1.92 24.04 -13.34
C ARG A 246 0.66 24.78 -13.71
N ASN A 247 -0.10 25.24 -12.71
CA ASN A 247 -1.29 26.07 -12.97
C ASN A 247 -0.95 27.33 -13.76
N ALA A 248 0.24 27.92 -13.53
CA ALA A 248 0.72 29.09 -14.24
C ALA A 248 1.02 28.84 -15.73
N ASP A 249 1.32 27.59 -16.11
CA ASP A 249 1.60 27.18 -17.49
C ASP A 249 0.32 27.02 -18.32
N LEU A 250 -0.85 27.09 -17.69
CA LEU A 250 -2.13 26.81 -18.28
C LEU A 250 -3.04 28.06 -18.30
N MET A 251 -3.94 28.08 -19.29
CA MET A 251 -4.95 29.11 -19.45
C MET A 251 -6.22 28.50 -20.06
N LYS A 252 -7.35 29.19 -19.98
CA LYS A 252 -8.55 28.79 -20.71
C LYS A 252 -8.24 28.83 -22.21
N PRO A 253 -8.70 27.83 -23.00
CA PRO A 253 -8.45 27.82 -24.45
C PRO A 253 -9.21 28.95 -25.15
N GLU A 254 -8.58 29.57 -26.11
CA GLU A 254 -9.27 30.48 -27.02
C GLU A 254 -10.23 29.66 -27.89
N VAL A 255 -11.53 29.90 -27.76
CA VAL A 255 -12.59 29.23 -28.51
C VAL A 255 -13.15 30.07 -29.65
N VAL A 256 -12.75 31.34 -29.69
CA VAL A 256 -12.96 32.28 -30.81
C VAL A 256 -11.61 32.92 -31.12
N LYS A 257 -11.16 32.88 -32.37
CA LYS A 257 -9.91 33.52 -32.82
C LYS A 257 -10.20 34.81 -33.56
N LYS A 258 -9.28 35.74 -33.48
CA LYS A 258 -9.35 36.99 -34.27
C LYS A 258 -9.47 36.66 -35.75
N ASN A 259 -10.37 37.35 -36.48
CA ASN A 259 -10.74 37.15 -37.87
C ASN A 259 -11.50 35.88 -38.17
N GLU A 260 -11.87 35.09 -37.19
CA GLU A 260 -12.66 33.88 -37.35
C GLU A 260 -14.13 34.23 -37.60
N MET A 261 -14.79 33.42 -38.44
CA MET A 261 -16.22 33.49 -38.66
C MET A 261 -16.96 32.86 -37.51
N VAL A 262 -17.79 33.65 -36.84
CA VAL A 262 -18.57 33.23 -35.67
C VAL A 262 -20.07 33.36 -35.91
N LEU A 263 -20.83 32.54 -35.16
CA LEU A 263 -22.28 32.65 -35.12
C LEU A 263 -22.67 33.55 -33.95
N LEU A 264 -23.32 34.67 -34.25
CA LEU A 264 -23.92 35.57 -33.29
C LEU A 264 -25.32 35.08 -32.97
N HIS A 265 -25.55 34.76 -31.69
CA HIS A 265 -26.86 34.42 -31.14
C HIS A 265 -27.45 35.60 -30.38
N TYR A 266 -28.65 35.98 -30.74
CA TYR A 266 -29.43 36.96 -29.97
C TYR A 266 -30.74 36.31 -29.54
N GLN A 267 -30.96 36.22 -28.25
CA GLN A 267 -32.15 35.58 -27.68
C GLN A 267 -32.87 36.50 -26.72
N VAL A 268 -34.13 36.76 -27.05
CA VAL A 268 -35.10 37.43 -26.16
C VAL A 268 -36.38 36.60 -26.12
N PRO A 269 -37.27 36.79 -25.14
CA PRO A 269 -38.52 36.04 -25.06
C PRO A 269 -39.29 36.06 -26.37
N GLY A 270 -39.47 34.86 -26.96
CA GLY A 270 -40.20 34.68 -28.24
C GLY A 270 -39.39 34.90 -29.51
N ILE A 271 -38.13 35.34 -29.44
CA ILE A 271 -37.29 35.58 -30.62
C ILE A 271 -35.90 35.02 -30.46
N VAL A 272 -35.46 34.19 -31.35
CA VAL A 272 -34.08 33.71 -31.47
C VAL A 272 -33.57 34.12 -32.86
N LEU A 273 -32.54 34.95 -32.88
CA LEU A 273 -31.88 35.36 -34.11
C LEU A 273 -30.48 34.82 -34.17
N THR A 274 -30.09 34.26 -35.31
CA THR A 274 -28.75 33.82 -35.58
C THR A 274 -28.18 34.54 -36.81
N MET A 275 -26.99 35.11 -36.66
CA MET A 275 -26.31 35.88 -37.68
C MET A 275 -24.88 35.47 -37.82
N ARG A 276 -24.25 35.66 -38.98
CA ARG A 276 -22.83 35.49 -39.17
C ARG A 276 -22.06 36.76 -38.94
N GLY A 277 -20.99 36.67 -38.16
CA GLY A 277 -20.07 37.76 -37.92
C GLY A 277 -18.62 37.33 -38.02
N GLN A 278 -17.73 38.30 -38.09
CA GLN A 278 -16.28 38.07 -38.00
C GLN A 278 -15.77 38.63 -36.68
N ALA A 279 -15.13 37.80 -35.89
CA ALA A 279 -14.53 38.20 -34.62
C ALA A 279 -13.38 39.19 -34.88
N LEU A 280 -13.37 40.32 -34.21
CA LEU A 280 -12.30 41.33 -34.31
C LEU A 280 -11.17 41.08 -33.34
N GLU A 281 -11.41 40.24 -32.32
CA GLU A 281 -10.46 39.84 -31.28
C GLU A 281 -10.68 38.39 -30.87
N SER A 282 -9.63 37.76 -30.29
CA SER A 282 -9.73 36.40 -29.73
C SER A 282 -10.42 36.44 -28.36
N GLY A 283 -11.11 35.35 -27.99
CA GLY A 283 -11.74 35.24 -26.69
C GLY A 283 -11.85 33.79 -26.23
N THR A 284 -11.79 33.62 -24.91
CA THR A 284 -12.11 32.38 -24.21
C THR A 284 -13.60 32.34 -23.86
N GLU A 285 -14.12 31.20 -23.46
CA GLU A 285 -15.52 31.11 -23.02
C GLU A 285 -15.78 32.04 -21.81
N GLY A 286 -16.79 32.87 -21.92
CA GLY A 286 -17.14 33.90 -20.96
C GLY A 286 -16.58 35.31 -21.27
N ASP A 287 -15.64 35.44 -22.22
CA ASP A 287 -15.06 36.73 -22.58
C ASP A 287 -16.02 37.57 -23.43
N LEU A 288 -15.94 38.86 -23.23
CA LEU A 288 -16.65 39.84 -24.06
C LEU A 288 -15.79 40.15 -25.28
N VAL A 289 -16.32 39.92 -26.47
CA VAL A 289 -15.59 40.13 -27.75
C VAL A 289 -16.37 41.01 -28.70
N ASN A 290 -15.64 41.79 -29.50
CA ASN A 290 -16.20 42.57 -30.58
C ASN A 290 -16.29 41.74 -31.87
N VAL A 291 -17.47 41.70 -32.47
CA VAL A 291 -17.74 40.96 -33.68
C VAL A 291 -18.36 41.88 -34.77
N LEU A 292 -17.78 41.89 -35.92
CA LEU A 292 -18.30 42.59 -37.09
C LEU A 292 -19.43 41.79 -37.72
N ASN A 293 -20.64 42.26 -37.71
CA ASN A 293 -21.74 41.67 -38.45
C ASN A 293 -21.53 41.90 -39.95
N ILE A 294 -21.43 40.83 -40.73
CA ILE A 294 -21.08 40.91 -42.15
C ILE A 294 -22.18 41.56 -43.00
N GLN A 295 -23.43 41.39 -42.59
CA GLN A 295 -24.59 41.96 -43.36
C GLN A 295 -24.76 43.45 -43.10
N SER A 296 -24.74 43.86 -41.83
CA SER A 296 -25.00 45.23 -41.46
C SER A 296 -23.76 46.14 -41.38
N LYS A 297 -22.55 45.53 -41.50
CA LYS A 297 -21.23 46.18 -41.35
C LYS A 297 -21.07 46.91 -40.02
N ARG A 298 -21.85 46.53 -39.00
CA ARG A 298 -21.79 47.09 -37.64
C ARG A 298 -21.02 46.17 -36.69
N THR A 299 -20.25 46.75 -35.81
CA THR A 299 -19.62 46.04 -34.73
C THR A 299 -20.61 45.79 -33.60
N ILE A 300 -20.71 44.58 -33.13
CA ILE A 300 -21.59 44.13 -32.06
C ILE A 300 -20.74 43.50 -31.00
N GLN A 301 -21.00 43.80 -29.72
CA GLN A 301 -20.34 43.19 -28.61
C GLN A 301 -21.16 42.03 -28.08
N GLY A 302 -20.49 40.92 -27.76
CA GLY A 302 -21.16 39.75 -27.22
C GLY A 302 -20.23 38.89 -26.38
N ILE A 303 -20.82 38.00 -25.57
CA ILE A 303 -20.09 37.04 -24.74
C ILE A 303 -19.84 35.75 -25.55
N VAL A 304 -18.63 35.28 -25.51
CA VAL A 304 -18.25 33.96 -26.09
C VAL A 304 -18.89 32.84 -25.26
N THR A 305 -19.75 32.03 -25.89
CA THR A 305 -20.49 30.96 -25.24
C THR A 305 -20.02 29.55 -25.68
N GLY A 306 -18.99 29.50 -26.51
CA GLY A 306 -18.39 28.24 -26.98
C GLY A 306 -17.66 28.41 -28.31
N PRO A 307 -17.12 27.33 -28.88
CA PRO A 307 -16.34 27.38 -30.11
C PRO A 307 -17.14 28.03 -31.29
N GLY A 308 -16.63 29.16 -31.79
CA GLY A 308 -17.25 29.90 -32.87
C GLY A 308 -18.64 30.49 -32.56
N ARG A 309 -19.05 30.57 -31.28
CA ARG A 309 -20.36 31.09 -30.87
C ARG A 309 -20.22 32.28 -29.94
N VAL A 310 -20.96 33.34 -30.23
CA VAL A 310 -21.00 34.55 -29.43
C VAL A 310 -22.46 34.96 -29.19
N THR A 311 -22.84 35.15 -27.95
CA THR A 311 -24.19 35.57 -27.59
C THR A 311 -24.20 37.06 -27.34
N ILE A 312 -25.11 37.78 -28.02
CA ILE A 312 -25.27 39.21 -27.87
C ILE A 312 -26.03 39.49 -26.57
N LEU A 313 -25.48 40.38 -25.75
CA LEU A 313 -26.12 40.83 -24.52
C LEU A 313 -27.30 41.72 -24.87
N SER A 314 -28.50 41.36 -24.40
CA SER A 314 -29.64 42.27 -24.40
C SER A 314 -29.42 43.41 -23.39
N PRO A 315 -29.85 44.65 -23.67
CA PRO A 315 -29.68 45.74 -22.72
C PRO A 315 -30.27 45.51 -21.34
N SER A 316 -31.20 44.58 -21.18
CA SER A 316 -31.76 44.12 -19.92
C SER A 316 -30.85 43.26 -19.08
N THR A 317 -29.96 42.44 -19.72
CA THR A 317 -29.01 41.58 -19.04
C THR A 317 -27.69 42.28 -18.66
N ALA A 318 -27.34 43.34 -19.39
CA ALA A 318 -26.17 44.17 -19.09
C ALA A 318 -26.30 44.91 -17.73
N ARG A 319 -27.53 45.21 -17.29
CA ARG A 319 -27.77 45.85 -15.99
C ARG A 319 -27.64 44.94 -14.78
N LEU A 320 -27.88 43.65 -14.95
CA LEU A 320 -27.73 42.65 -13.87
C LEU A 320 -26.26 42.28 -13.62
N ALA A 321 -25.45 42.21 -14.67
CA ALA A 321 -24.02 41.89 -14.53
C ALA A 321 -23.21 43.06 -13.91
N ALA A 322 -23.67 44.31 -14.04
CA ALA A 322 -23.02 45.45 -13.43
C ALA A 322 -23.34 45.63 -11.93
N SER A 323 -24.39 44.96 -11.41
CA SER A 323 -24.81 45.06 -10.00
C SER A 323 -24.21 43.97 -9.10
N GLU A 324 -23.47 42.99 -9.64
CA GLU A 324 -22.79 41.95 -8.87
C GLU A 324 -21.28 42.23 -8.64
N THR A 325 -20.81 43.41 -9.02
CA THR A 325 -19.39 43.81 -8.87
C THR A 325 -19.17 44.98 -7.91
N GLU A 326 -20.17 45.31 -7.05
CA GLU A 326 -20.03 46.31 -5.97
C GLU A 326 -20.00 45.68 -4.58
#